data_1de5f8052c81c047e74f05435da26765
#
_entry.id   1de5f8052c81c047e74f05435da26765
#
_cell.length_a   1.000
_cell.length_b   1.000
_cell.length_c   1.000
_cell.angle_alpha   90.00
_cell.angle_beta   90.00
_cell.angle_gamma   90.00
#
_symmetry.space_group_name_H-M   'P 1'
#
loop_
_entity.id
_entity.type
_entity.pdbx_description
1 polymer ?
#
loop_
_entity_poly.entity_id
_entity_poly.type
_entity_poly.pdbx_seq_one_letter_code
_entity_poly.pdbx_strand_id
1 'polypeptide(L)'
;AADNNFKLAIVFAGVTNQLLQQTTARLSDELVGDNWWDIHVQDDHKAIVNLDDSDESRLVIIPVLKSAQRISELRLALERSQLLFDRPVLIIDDEADQASFNTLAQKNSREGRNDMSATFSAISGLRDSLKNHVYIQYTATPQAPLLINITELLSPDWHVVLEPGIGYFGGKQLFRENPGRVRLIPSEEAYHSSDNPLSNMPSSLEVALLEFIIASTIHLRIRKNSRVISMMVHPERVKEDHKKFYLWIKAYLKGALHSLEANDGLIESKLESAFDNYIGQIKDFPDLNKVISNSKAVIQRMSVLLLNSDRQQQEINWSKHKCSILVGGDLLNRGFTVEGLVITYMPRYSKSKSNADTLQQR
;
A
#
# COMPACT_ATOMS: atom_id res chain seq x y z
N ALA A 1 24.70 5.93 3.41
CA ALA A 1 24.93 5.76 4.84
C ALA A 1 26.39 5.32 5.08
N ALA A 2 26.82 4.21 4.53
CA ALA A 2 28.18 3.69 4.68
C ALA A 2 29.25 4.72 4.30
N ASP A 3 29.15 5.34 3.13
CA ASP A 3 30.09 6.37 2.64
C ASP A 3 30.18 7.62 3.56
N ASN A 4 29.17 7.83 4.38
CA ASN A 4 29.12 8.94 5.36
C ASN A 4 29.42 8.48 6.79
N ASN A 5 30.05 7.33 6.91
CA ASN A 5 30.50 6.74 8.20
C ASN A 5 29.39 6.45 9.22
N PHE A 6 28.15 6.22 8.77
CA PHE A 6 27.11 5.65 9.63
C PHE A 6 27.38 4.17 9.87
N LYS A 7 27.37 3.76 11.13
CA LYS A 7 27.52 2.36 11.54
C LYS A 7 26.18 1.69 11.83
N LEU A 8 25.17 2.49 12.09
CA LEU A 8 23.82 2.03 12.34
C LEU A 8 22.82 2.87 11.53
N ALA A 9 21.93 2.18 10.85
CA ALA A 9 20.74 2.76 10.25
C ALA A 9 19.49 2.10 10.86
N ILE A 10 18.62 2.90 11.43
CA ILE A 10 17.32 2.48 11.96
C ILE A 10 16.26 2.84 10.94
N VAL A 11 15.44 1.87 10.52
CA VAL A 11 14.37 2.09 9.54
C VAL A 11 13.03 1.79 10.19
N PHE A 12 12.23 2.82 10.45
CA PHE A 12 10.85 2.64 10.88
C PHE A 12 10.00 2.20 9.69
N ALA A 13 9.66 0.91 9.66
CA ALA A 13 9.04 0.23 8.52
C ALA A 13 7.50 0.24 8.55
N GLY A 14 6.89 1.36 8.96
CA GLY A 14 5.45 1.50 9.07
C GLY A 14 4.85 0.83 10.32
N VAL A 15 3.51 0.72 10.36
CA VAL A 15 2.75 0.35 11.57
C VAL A 15 2.25 -1.10 11.58
N THR A 16 2.52 -1.88 10.55
CA THR A 16 2.08 -3.28 10.42
C THR A 16 3.25 -4.25 10.27
N ASN A 17 3.11 -5.46 10.82
CA ASN A 17 4.13 -6.50 10.66
C ASN A 17 4.41 -6.85 9.19
N GLN A 18 3.42 -6.74 8.33
CA GLN A 18 3.58 -7.00 6.89
C GLN A 18 4.52 -5.98 6.25
N LEU A 19 4.37 -4.69 6.59
CA LEU A 19 5.29 -3.64 6.13
C LEU A 19 6.71 -3.89 6.63
N LEU A 20 6.85 -4.28 7.90
CA LEU A 20 8.14 -4.63 8.47
C LEU A 20 8.80 -5.77 7.69
N GLN A 21 8.08 -6.86 7.42
CA GLN A 21 8.59 -8.01 6.65
C GLN A 21 8.95 -7.62 5.21
N GLN A 22 8.10 -6.85 4.52
CA GLN A 22 8.39 -6.38 3.16
C GLN A 22 9.63 -5.48 3.12
N THR A 23 9.75 -4.55 4.05
CA THR A 23 10.91 -3.65 4.13
C THR A 23 12.17 -4.44 4.44
N THR A 24 12.13 -5.37 5.40
CA THR A 24 13.26 -6.25 5.73
C THR A 24 13.71 -7.07 4.52
N ALA A 25 12.77 -7.71 3.82
CA ALA A 25 13.08 -8.52 2.64
C ALA A 25 13.73 -7.66 1.53
N ARG A 26 13.15 -6.50 1.20
CA ARG A 26 13.69 -5.60 0.17
C ARG A 26 15.10 -5.10 0.53
N LEU A 27 15.32 -4.69 1.78
CA LEU A 27 16.64 -4.27 2.23
C LEU A 27 17.66 -5.41 2.15
N SER A 28 17.27 -6.64 2.51
CA SER A 28 18.12 -7.81 2.42
C SER A 28 18.44 -8.16 0.97
N ASP A 29 17.44 -8.13 0.08
CA ASP A 29 17.64 -8.52 -1.32
C ASP A 29 18.46 -7.49 -2.12
N GLU A 30 18.32 -6.20 -1.81
CA GLU A 30 18.95 -5.13 -2.59
C GLU A 30 20.30 -4.67 -2.03
N LEU A 31 20.51 -4.80 -0.71
CA LEU A 31 21.69 -4.25 -0.06
C LEU A 31 22.73 -5.31 0.37
N VAL A 32 22.32 -6.58 0.55
CA VAL A 32 23.21 -7.66 0.92
C VAL A 32 23.71 -8.33 -0.35
N GLY A 33 24.95 -8.09 -0.73
CA GLY A 33 25.53 -8.64 -1.96
C GLY A 33 26.88 -7.99 -2.28
N ASP A 34 27.26 -7.90 -3.54
CA ASP A 34 28.57 -7.51 -4.09
C ASP A 34 29.10 -6.09 -3.71
N ASN A 35 28.64 -5.54 -2.61
CA ASN A 35 29.11 -4.26 -2.13
C ASN A 35 30.39 -4.43 -1.29
N TRP A 36 31.31 -3.52 -1.47
CA TRP A 36 32.57 -3.41 -0.70
C TRP A 36 32.34 -3.05 0.80
N TRP A 37 31.07 -2.82 1.20
CA TRP A 37 30.66 -2.66 2.60
C TRP A 37 29.97 -3.92 3.10
N ASP A 38 30.32 -4.34 4.31
CA ASP A 38 29.63 -5.41 5.02
C ASP A 38 28.31 -4.88 5.60
N ILE A 39 27.20 -5.06 4.85
CA ILE A 39 25.87 -4.57 5.22
C ILE A 39 25.04 -5.72 5.79
N HIS A 40 24.63 -5.58 7.02
CA HIS A 40 23.78 -6.54 7.72
C HIS A 40 22.40 -5.97 7.98
N VAL A 41 21.37 -6.62 7.45
CA VAL A 41 19.97 -6.32 7.78
C VAL A 41 19.52 -7.27 8.88
N GLN A 42 19.11 -6.71 10.02
CA GLN A 42 18.71 -7.48 11.19
C GLN A 42 17.35 -6.99 11.67
N ASP A 43 16.38 -7.88 11.80
CA ASP A 43 15.03 -7.60 12.28
C ASP A 43 14.88 -7.67 13.81
N ASP A 44 15.95 -8.04 14.53
CA ASP A 44 15.96 -8.10 15.98
C ASP A 44 16.99 -7.12 16.59
N HIS A 45 16.51 -6.20 17.43
CA HIS A 45 17.33 -5.25 18.17
C HIS A 45 18.28 -5.93 19.18
N LYS A 46 18.07 -7.20 19.54
CA LYS A 46 18.99 -7.96 20.40
C LYS A 46 20.37 -8.14 19.80
N ALA A 47 20.45 -8.10 18.49
CA ALA A 47 21.74 -8.19 17.80
C ALA A 47 22.63 -6.98 18.02
N ILE A 48 22.08 -5.83 18.41
CA ILE A 48 22.85 -4.61 18.74
C ILE A 48 23.83 -4.88 19.92
N VAL A 49 23.41 -5.70 20.86
CA VAL A 49 24.22 -6.02 22.06
C VAL A 49 25.53 -6.76 21.68
N ASN A 50 25.56 -7.39 20.53
CA ASN A 50 26.69 -8.19 20.03
C ASN A 50 27.50 -7.49 18.93
N LEU A 51 27.19 -6.22 18.61
CA LEU A 51 28.00 -5.45 17.68
C LEU A 51 29.37 -5.17 18.31
N ASP A 52 30.40 -5.76 17.74
CA ASP A 52 31.78 -5.52 18.15
C ASP A 52 32.33 -4.30 17.39
N ASP A 53 32.99 -3.41 18.12
CA ASP A 53 33.61 -2.16 17.58
C ASP A 53 34.82 -2.45 16.68
N SER A 54 35.27 -3.70 16.63
CA SER A 54 36.46 -4.12 15.88
C SER A 54 36.29 -4.11 14.36
N ASP A 55 35.05 -4.10 13.84
CA ASP A 55 34.78 -4.11 12.40
C ASP A 55 34.38 -2.72 11.89
N GLU A 56 35.39 -1.94 11.47
CA GLU A 56 35.18 -0.57 10.97
C GLU A 56 34.39 -0.49 9.67
N SER A 57 34.31 -1.59 8.91
CA SER A 57 33.63 -1.64 7.61
C SER A 57 32.15 -1.97 7.69
N ARG A 58 31.66 -2.44 8.83
CA ARG A 58 30.30 -2.95 8.98
C ARG A 58 29.26 -1.84 9.17
N LEU A 59 28.17 -1.89 8.35
CA LEU A 59 26.95 -1.13 8.54
C LEU A 59 25.82 -2.06 8.94
N VAL A 60 25.18 -1.81 10.08
CA VAL A 60 24.00 -2.57 10.51
C VAL A 60 22.75 -1.75 10.22
N ILE A 61 21.77 -2.39 9.58
CA ILE A 61 20.46 -1.81 9.30
C ILE A 61 19.42 -2.56 10.11
N ILE A 62 18.64 -1.85 10.91
CA ILE A 62 17.61 -2.42 11.77
C ILE A 62 16.24 -1.90 11.35
N PRO A 63 15.47 -2.68 10.60
CA PRO A 63 14.05 -2.40 10.38
C PRO A 63 13.28 -2.61 11.68
N VAL A 64 12.46 -1.62 12.05
CA VAL A 64 11.69 -1.61 13.29
C VAL A 64 10.24 -1.27 13.01
N LEU A 65 9.32 -2.04 13.59
CA LEU A 65 7.91 -1.69 13.57
C LEU A 65 7.69 -0.35 14.29
N LYS A 66 6.97 0.57 13.66
CA LYS A 66 6.63 1.88 14.21
C LYS A 66 5.57 1.75 15.32
N SER A 67 6.00 1.23 16.45
CA SER A 67 5.20 1.12 17.67
C SER A 67 6.00 1.59 18.89
N ALA A 68 5.31 2.20 19.85
CA ALA A 68 5.94 2.73 21.06
C ALA A 68 6.77 1.68 21.80
N GLN A 69 6.25 0.46 21.91
CA GLN A 69 6.93 -0.64 22.60
C GLN A 69 8.24 -1.00 21.88
N ARG A 70 8.21 -1.28 20.56
CA ARG A 70 9.40 -1.69 19.81
C ARG A 70 10.48 -0.63 19.76
N ILE A 71 10.08 0.63 19.61
CA ILE A 71 11.02 1.77 19.61
C ILE A 71 11.66 1.94 21.00
N SER A 72 10.88 1.75 22.08
CA SER A 72 11.42 1.82 23.45
C SER A 72 12.36 0.65 23.77
N GLU A 73 12.05 -0.57 23.32
CA GLU A 73 12.94 -1.73 23.45
C GLU A 73 14.27 -1.49 22.71
N LEU A 74 14.20 -0.95 21.48
CA LEU A 74 15.39 -0.57 20.71
C LEU A 74 16.22 0.50 21.46
N ARG A 75 15.59 1.56 21.96
CA ARG A 75 16.27 2.59 22.73
C ARG A 75 17.04 2.01 23.91
N LEU A 76 16.40 1.15 24.70
CA LEU A 76 17.05 0.50 25.86
C LEU A 76 18.23 -0.42 25.44
N ALA A 77 18.13 -1.08 24.27
CA ALA A 77 19.24 -1.88 23.76
C ALA A 77 20.43 -0.98 23.36
N LEU A 78 20.16 0.15 22.70
CA LEU A 78 21.18 1.12 22.31
C LEU A 78 21.86 1.79 23.50
N GLU A 79 21.10 2.15 24.54
CA GLU A 79 21.64 2.72 25.79
C GLU A 79 22.57 1.76 26.53
N ARG A 80 22.37 0.46 26.39
CA ARG A 80 23.24 -0.59 26.97
C ARG A 80 24.46 -0.89 26.13
N SER A 81 24.42 -0.58 24.83
CA SER A 81 25.51 -0.76 23.91
C SER A 81 26.51 0.39 24.03
N GLN A 82 27.78 0.09 24.34
CA GLN A 82 28.84 1.12 24.40
C GLN A 82 29.25 1.63 23.02
N LEU A 83 28.80 0.99 21.95
CA LEU A 83 29.23 1.17 20.57
C LEU A 83 28.86 2.52 19.90
N LEU A 84 27.85 3.20 20.39
CA LEU A 84 27.24 4.32 19.68
C LEU A 84 27.54 5.71 20.29
N PHE A 85 28.43 5.76 21.29
CA PHE A 85 28.67 7.02 22.02
C PHE A 85 29.21 8.16 21.13
N ASP A 86 29.96 7.84 20.10
CA ASP A 86 30.63 8.85 19.24
C ASP A 86 30.34 8.72 17.73
N ARG A 87 29.52 7.74 17.31
CA ARG A 87 29.24 7.51 15.89
C ARG A 87 27.85 8.01 15.50
N PRO A 88 27.68 8.57 14.29
CA PRO A 88 26.38 9.04 13.84
C PRO A 88 25.45 7.87 13.53
N VAL A 89 24.18 7.99 13.95
CA VAL A 89 23.09 7.05 13.65
C VAL A 89 22.16 7.66 12.61
N LEU A 90 21.84 6.91 11.56
CA LEU A 90 20.84 7.31 10.58
C LEU A 90 19.48 6.73 10.99
N ILE A 91 18.49 7.58 11.14
CA ILE A 91 17.10 7.17 11.36
C ILE A 91 16.30 7.53 10.12
N ILE A 92 15.68 6.53 9.50
CA ILE A 92 14.79 6.69 8.35
C ILE A 92 13.38 6.36 8.83
N ASP A 93 12.49 7.33 8.74
CA ASP A 93 11.08 7.19 9.10
C ASP A 93 10.24 7.07 7.82
N ASP A 94 9.96 5.84 7.42
CA ASP A 94 9.11 5.56 6.26
C ASP A 94 7.64 5.72 6.65
N GLU A 95 6.81 6.21 5.73
CA GLU A 95 5.43 6.60 5.98
C GLU A 95 5.33 7.56 7.19
N ALA A 96 6.15 8.61 7.20
CA ALA A 96 6.30 9.52 8.34
C ALA A 96 5.01 10.28 8.70
N ASP A 97 4.05 10.37 7.78
CA ASP A 97 2.71 10.90 8.04
C ASP A 97 1.85 9.95 8.90
N GLN A 98 2.30 8.71 9.16
CA GLN A 98 1.62 7.73 9.98
C GLN A 98 2.28 7.54 11.34
N ALA A 99 1.52 7.74 12.40
CA ALA A 99 1.89 7.47 13.79
C ALA A 99 3.13 8.22 14.33
N SER A 100 3.92 8.90 13.48
CA SER A 100 5.12 9.64 13.91
C SER A 100 4.78 10.96 14.57
N PHE A 101 3.62 11.55 14.24
CA PHE A 101 3.18 12.83 14.80
C PHE A 101 2.35 12.69 16.07
N ASN A 102 2.34 13.76 16.85
CA ASN A 102 1.50 13.82 18.03
C ASN A 102 0.01 13.93 17.64
N THR A 103 -0.68 12.79 17.60
CA THR A 103 -2.11 12.72 17.28
C THR A 103 -3.00 13.43 18.31
N LEU A 104 -2.47 13.80 19.46
CA LEU A 104 -3.15 14.56 20.52
C LEU A 104 -3.03 16.07 20.37
N ALA A 105 -2.26 16.58 19.39
CA ALA A 105 -2.00 18.01 19.23
C ALA A 105 -3.28 18.86 19.11
N GLN A 106 -4.29 18.42 18.34
CA GLN A 106 -5.58 19.14 18.26
C GLN A 106 -6.37 19.12 19.55
N LYS A 107 -6.33 18.02 20.28
CA LYS A 107 -6.99 17.89 21.59
C LYS A 107 -6.28 18.76 22.62
N ASN A 108 -4.96 18.73 22.64
CA ASN A 108 -4.12 19.55 23.49
C ASN A 108 -4.41 21.05 23.30
N SER A 109 -4.49 21.49 22.05
CA SER A 109 -4.78 22.90 21.75
C SER A 109 -6.15 23.36 22.26
N ARG A 110 -7.16 22.47 22.29
CA ARG A 110 -8.49 22.77 22.82
C ARG A 110 -8.57 22.72 24.35
N GLU A 111 -7.78 21.85 24.96
CA GLU A 111 -7.86 21.57 26.40
C GLU A 111 -6.71 22.21 27.20
N GLY A 112 -5.78 22.92 26.56
CA GLY A 112 -4.61 23.54 27.20
C GLY A 112 -3.66 22.50 27.81
N ARG A 113 -3.55 21.32 27.15
CA ARG A 113 -2.67 20.21 27.58
C ARG A 113 -1.46 20.06 26.66
N ASN A 114 -0.46 19.32 27.13
CA ASN A 114 0.75 18.97 26.35
C ASN A 114 0.98 17.44 26.30
N ASP A 115 -0.09 16.66 26.15
CA ASP A 115 0.00 15.22 26.08
C ASP A 115 0.65 14.78 24.77
N MET A 116 1.50 13.76 24.81
CA MET A 116 2.15 13.18 23.65
C MET A 116 1.56 11.82 23.34
N SER A 117 1.38 11.50 22.06
CA SER A 117 1.03 10.15 21.67
C SER A 117 2.18 9.19 22.00
N ALA A 118 1.87 7.94 22.36
CA ALA A 118 2.87 6.98 22.81
C ALA A 118 4.01 6.76 21.79
N THR A 119 3.67 6.69 20.50
CA THR A 119 4.67 6.49 19.43
C THR A 119 5.53 7.75 19.25
N PHE A 120 4.92 8.94 19.25
CA PHE A 120 5.66 10.20 19.19
C PHE A 120 6.65 10.33 20.35
N SER A 121 6.20 10.04 21.58
CA SER A 121 7.06 10.05 22.78
C SER A 121 8.21 9.05 22.68
N ALA A 122 7.97 7.85 22.13
CA ALA A 122 9.01 6.84 21.95
C ALA A 122 10.05 7.25 20.90
N ILE A 123 9.64 7.85 19.77
CA ILE A 123 10.53 8.39 18.73
C ILE A 123 11.39 9.54 19.32
N SER A 124 10.74 10.46 20.02
CA SER A 124 11.44 11.59 20.64
C SER A 124 12.48 11.10 21.67
N GLY A 125 12.07 10.17 22.55
CA GLY A 125 12.98 9.61 23.55
C GLY A 125 14.14 8.80 22.95
N LEU A 126 13.93 8.13 21.79
CA LEU A 126 15.02 7.49 21.06
C LEU A 126 16.00 8.55 20.51
N ARG A 127 15.51 9.60 19.87
CA ARG A 127 16.36 10.67 19.35
C ARG A 127 17.15 11.37 20.44
N ASP A 128 16.53 11.66 21.58
CA ASP A 128 17.17 12.30 22.73
C ASP A 128 18.28 11.43 23.34
N SER A 129 18.18 10.10 23.24
CA SER A 129 19.22 9.18 23.72
C SER A 129 20.44 9.09 22.80
N LEU A 130 20.36 9.59 21.57
CA LEU A 130 21.43 9.55 20.55
C LEU A 130 22.09 10.91 20.43
N LYS A 131 23.39 11.00 20.79
CA LYS A 131 24.15 12.25 20.71
C LYS A 131 24.27 12.79 19.28
N ASN A 132 24.58 11.91 18.33
CA ASN A 132 24.78 12.24 16.92
C ASN A 132 23.83 11.41 16.08
N HIS A 133 22.80 12.00 15.50
CA HIS A 133 21.89 11.32 14.59
C HIS A 133 21.40 12.23 13.47
N VAL A 134 21.04 11.61 12.37
CA VAL A 134 20.29 12.23 11.28
C VAL A 134 18.93 11.54 11.22
N TYR A 135 17.86 12.32 11.23
CA TYR A 135 16.49 11.84 11.13
C TYR A 135 15.87 12.27 9.82
N ILE A 136 15.56 11.31 8.95
CA ILE A 136 14.99 11.53 7.63
C ILE A 136 13.59 10.98 7.59
N GLN A 137 12.63 11.81 7.20
CA GLN A 137 11.23 11.46 7.03
C GLN A 137 10.92 11.25 5.55
N TYR A 138 10.36 10.08 5.22
CA TYR A 138 9.84 9.76 3.88
C TYR A 138 8.32 9.70 3.93
N THR A 139 7.66 10.37 3.00
CA THR A 139 6.21 10.30 2.85
C THR A 139 5.79 10.71 1.45
N ALA A 140 4.75 10.08 0.92
CA ALA A 140 4.07 10.49 -0.31
C ALA A 140 3.10 11.66 -0.07
N THR A 141 2.73 11.94 1.20
CA THR A 141 1.79 13.00 1.59
C THR A 141 2.42 13.94 2.61
N PRO A 142 3.24 14.90 2.15
CA PRO A 142 4.06 15.73 3.02
C PRO A 142 3.29 16.81 3.81
N GLN A 143 1.96 16.89 3.66
CA GLN A 143 1.16 17.92 4.31
C GLN A 143 1.27 17.88 5.84
N ALA A 144 1.26 16.68 6.43
CA ALA A 144 1.39 16.54 7.87
C ALA A 144 2.76 16.99 8.36
N PRO A 145 3.90 16.46 7.85
CA PRO A 145 5.23 16.92 8.24
C PRO A 145 5.49 18.42 8.04
N LEU A 146 5.00 19.00 6.94
CA LEU A 146 5.27 20.38 6.58
C LEU A 146 4.34 21.41 7.28
N LEU A 147 3.18 20.98 7.76
CA LEU A 147 2.21 21.86 8.42
C LEU A 147 2.25 21.80 9.95
N ILE A 148 3.11 20.96 10.53
CA ILE A 148 3.36 21.00 11.97
C ILE A 148 4.06 22.31 12.35
N ASN A 149 3.84 22.73 13.58
CA ASN A 149 4.48 23.94 14.11
C ASN A 149 6.00 23.73 14.10
N ILE A 150 6.74 24.73 13.64
CA ILE A 150 8.21 24.76 13.61
C ILE A 150 8.82 24.48 14.99
N THR A 151 8.07 24.73 16.05
CA THR A 151 8.51 24.46 17.44
C THR A 151 8.35 23.00 17.85
N GLU A 152 7.71 22.15 17.02
CA GLU A 152 7.57 20.74 17.36
C GLU A 152 8.85 19.95 17.07
N LEU A 153 9.16 19.01 17.95
CA LEU A 153 10.41 18.24 17.97
C LEU A 153 10.68 17.44 16.69
N LEU A 154 9.64 17.05 15.95
CA LEU A 154 9.77 16.32 14.69
C LEU A 154 9.55 17.21 13.44
N SER A 155 9.54 18.54 13.61
CA SER A 155 9.52 19.47 12.47
C SER A 155 10.81 19.32 11.67
N PRO A 156 10.74 19.15 10.33
CA PRO A 156 11.94 19.05 9.51
C PRO A 156 12.64 20.41 9.35
N ASP A 157 13.97 20.44 9.49
CA ASP A 157 14.79 21.63 9.24
C ASP A 157 14.84 21.98 7.75
N TRP A 158 14.69 21.00 6.88
CA TRP A 158 14.68 21.13 5.42
C TRP A 158 13.83 20.03 4.77
N HIS A 159 13.44 20.25 3.54
CA HIS A 159 12.69 19.26 2.77
C HIS A 159 13.10 19.26 1.30
N VAL A 160 12.91 18.12 0.65
CA VAL A 160 13.10 17.93 -0.78
C VAL A 160 11.87 17.26 -1.36
N VAL A 161 11.32 17.82 -2.43
CA VAL A 161 10.27 17.17 -3.21
C VAL A 161 10.94 16.44 -4.37
N LEU A 162 10.81 15.13 -4.40
CA LEU A 162 11.38 14.33 -5.47
C LEU A 162 10.52 14.46 -6.73
N GLU A 163 11.19 14.63 -7.87
CA GLU A 163 10.51 14.59 -9.16
C GLU A 163 10.00 13.18 -9.46
N PRO A 164 8.80 13.05 -10.08
CA PRO A 164 8.28 11.76 -10.46
C PRO A 164 9.24 11.03 -11.40
N GLY A 165 9.48 9.75 -11.11
CA GLY A 165 10.29 8.89 -11.98
C GLY A 165 9.69 8.70 -13.37
N ILE A 166 10.53 8.30 -14.33
CA ILE A 166 10.09 8.02 -15.70
C ILE A 166 9.05 6.89 -15.69
N GLY A 167 7.90 7.13 -16.32
CA GLY A 167 6.78 6.16 -16.37
C GLY A 167 5.87 6.17 -15.15
N TYR A 168 6.12 7.06 -14.17
CA TYR A 168 5.20 7.24 -13.05
C TYR A 168 3.83 7.73 -13.55
N PHE A 169 2.78 7.05 -13.12
CA PHE A 169 1.39 7.40 -13.39
C PHE A 169 0.68 7.67 -12.06
N GLY A 170 0.43 8.93 -11.78
CA GLY A 170 -0.12 9.37 -10.50
C GLY A 170 -1.37 10.22 -10.63
N GLY A 171 -1.72 10.93 -9.56
CA GLY A 171 -2.94 11.72 -9.48
C GLY A 171 -3.06 12.80 -10.57
N LYS A 172 -1.95 13.41 -11.01
CA LYS A 172 -1.98 14.37 -12.12
C LYS A 172 -2.50 13.73 -13.40
N GLN A 173 -1.93 12.59 -13.79
CA GLN A 173 -2.31 11.86 -15.00
C GLN A 173 -3.73 11.30 -14.90
N LEU A 174 -4.12 10.80 -13.71
CA LEU A 174 -5.44 10.20 -13.52
C LEU A 174 -6.56 11.24 -13.43
N PHE A 175 -6.41 12.25 -12.59
CA PHE A 175 -7.52 13.17 -12.26
C PHE A 175 -7.57 14.43 -13.14
N ARG A 176 -6.42 14.87 -13.71
CA ARG A 176 -6.36 16.08 -14.54
C ARG A 176 -6.21 15.81 -16.02
N GLU A 177 -5.30 14.90 -16.40
CA GLU A 177 -5.02 14.62 -17.80
C GLU A 177 -5.98 13.59 -18.41
N ASN A 178 -6.46 12.63 -17.60
CA ASN A 178 -7.36 11.56 -18.04
C ASN A 178 -8.58 11.40 -17.09
N PRO A 179 -9.38 12.46 -16.85
CA PRO A 179 -10.49 12.41 -15.89
C PRO A 179 -11.57 11.37 -16.25
N GLY A 180 -11.72 11.02 -17.52
CA GLY A 180 -12.65 9.97 -17.96
C GLY A 180 -12.31 8.56 -17.45
N ARG A 181 -11.12 8.35 -16.88
CA ARG A 181 -10.75 7.09 -16.22
C ARG A 181 -11.32 6.95 -14.82
N VAL A 182 -11.76 8.05 -14.24
CA VAL A 182 -12.42 8.07 -12.92
C VAL A 182 -13.92 8.13 -13.15
N ARG A 183 -14.63 7.10 -12.70
CA ARG A 183 -16.08 7.01 -12.83
C ARG A 183 -16.74 7.12 -11.47
N LEU A 184 -17.82 7.88 -11.41
CA LEU A 184 -18.62 7.97 -10.21
C LEU A 184 -19.54 6.76 -10.11
N ILE A 185 -19.57 6.13 -8.95
CA ILE A 185 -20.55 5.11 -8.61
C ILE A 185 -21.87 5.84 -8.33
N PRO A 186 -23.01 5.39 -8.91
CA PRO A 186 -24.30 5.98 -8.63
C PRO A 186 -24.61 6.03 -7.14
N SER A 187 -25.26 7.10 -6.67
CA SER A 187 -25.54 7.31 -5.25
C SER A 187 -26.35 6.20 -4.60
N GLU A 188 -27.23 5.57 -5.36
CA GLU A 188 -28.03 4.41 -4.96
C GLU A 188 -27.21 3.13 -4.79
N GLU A 189 -26.05 3.06 -5.41
CA GLU A 189 -25.08 1.95 -5.29
C GLU A 189 -23.91 2.30 -4.37
N ALA A 190 -23.84 3.54 -3.88
CA ALA A 190 -22.85 3.93 -2.90
C ALA A 190 -23.10 3.17 -1.59
N TYR A 191 -22.09 2.43 -1.14
CA TYR A 191 -22.26 1.47 -0.06
C TYR A 191 -21.84 2.02 1.29
N HIS A 192 -22.75 1.86 2.26
CA HIS A 192 -22.47 2.00 3.67
C HIS A 192 -23.32 0.99 4.44
N SER A 193 -22.72 0.08 5.16
CA SER A 193 -23.40 -1.07 5.78
C SER A 193 -24.59 -0.69 6.69
N SER A 194 -24.50 0.46 7.37
CA SER A 194 -25.57 0.94 8.26
C SER A 194 -26.68 1.73 7.55
N ASP A 195 -26.39 2.37 6.42
CA ASP A 195 -27.30 3.37 5.81
C ASP A 195 -27.88 2.89 4.48
N ASN A 196 -27.09 2.16 3.69
CA ASN A 196 -27.49 1.63 2.40
C ASN A 196 -27.01 0.21 2.22
N PRO A 197 -27.62 -0.77 2.92
CA PRO A 197 -27.25 -2.18 2.81
C PRO A 197 -27.75 -2.74 1.47
N LEU A 198 -26.86 -2.81 0.48
CA LEU A 198 -27.17 -3.41 -0.81
C LEU A 198 -27.56 -4.89 -0.67
N SER A 199 -28.67 -5.29 -1.25
CA SER A 199 -29.14 -6.68 -1.24
C SER A 199 -28.56 -7.52 -2.36
N ASN A 200 -28.23 -6.89 -3.50
CA ASN A 200 -27.69 -7.51 -4.69
C ASN A 200 -26.39 -6.84 -5.12
N MET A 201 -25.65 -7.52 -5.97
CA MET A 201 -24.44 -6.98 -6.57
C MET A 201 -24.77 -5.70 -7.37
N PRO A 202 -24.06 -4.58 -7.12
CA PRO A 202 -24.28 -3.33 -7.86
C PRO A 202 -23.99 -3.48 -9.35
N SER A 203 -24.73 -2.77 -10.20
CA SER A 203 -24.49 -2.75 -11.65
C SER A 203 -23.15 -2.09 -11.99
N SER A 204 -22.71 -1.10 -11.22
CA SER A 204 -21.39 -0.50 -11.37
C SER A 204 -20.25 -1.49 -11.09
N LEU A 205 -20.43 -2.44 -10.15
CA LEU A 205 -19.47 -3.52 -9.93
C LEU A 205 -19.45 -4.50 -11.11
N GLU A 206 -20.62 -4.82 -11.68
CA GLU A 206 -20.70 -5.65 -12.88
C GLU A 206 -19.90 -5.04 -14.04
N VAL A 207 -20.10 -3.75 -14.30
CA VAL A 207 -19.35 -3.02 -15.33
C VAL A 207 -17.85 -3.07 -15.05
N ALA A 208 -17.42 -2.83 -13.82
CA ALA A 208 -16.00 -2.89 -13.45
C ALA A 208 -15.41 -4.29 -13.62
N LEU A 209 -16.18 -5.36 -13.36
CA LEU A 209 -15.75 -6.75 -13.59
C LEU A 209 -15.63 -7.07 -15.09
N LEU A 210 -16.57 -6.61 -15.92
CA LEU A 210 -16.49 -6.78 -17.38
C LEU A 210 -15.26 -6.08 -17.96
N GLU A 211 -15.00 -4.86 -17.53
CA GLU A 211 -13.81 -4.10 -17.92
C GLU A 211 -12.52 -4.78 -17.46
N PHE A 212 -12.51 -5.37 -16.27
CA PHE A 212 -11.36 -6.13 -15.79
C PHE A 212 -11.15 -7.42 -16.60
N ILE A 213 -12.22 -8.11 -17.00
CA ILE A 213 -12.13 -9.27 -17.90
C ILE A 213 -11.53 -8.88 -19.24
N ILE A 214 -12.00 -7.77 -19.84
CA ILE A 214 -11.49 -7.24 -21.11
C ILE A 214 -10.00 -6.89 -20.96
N ALA A 215 -9.64 -6.08 -19.97
CA ALA A 215 -8.27 -5.65 -19.73
C ALA A 215 -7.33 -6.85 -19.51
N SER A 216 -7.76 -7.82 -18.70
CA SER A 216 -6.98 -9.04 -18.40
C SER A 216 -6.81 -9.90 -19.64
N THR A 217 -7.84 -9.99 -20.48
CA THR A 217 -7.78 -10.76 -21.74
C THR A 217 -6.80 -10.12 -22.72
N ILE A 218 -6.87 -8.81 -22.87
CA ILE A 218 -5.93 -8.07 -23.74
C ILE A 218 -4.51 -8.24 -23.21
N HIS A 219 -4.30 -8.05 -21.92
CA HIS A 219 -2.98 -8.10 -21.30
C HIS A 219 -2.34 -9.48 -21.40
N LEU A 220 -3.04 -10.52 -20.94
CA LEU A 220 -2.47 -11.86 -20.79
C LEU A 220 -2.50 -12.72 -22.05
N ARG A 221 -3.55 -12.60 -22.87
CA ARG A 221 -3.79 -13.50 -23.99
C ARG A 221 -3.48 -12.87 -25.34
N ILE A 222 -3.83 -11.61 -25.54
CA ILE A 222 -3.65 -10.95 -26.83
C ILE A 222 -2.25 -10.36 -26.92
N ARG A 223 -1.82 -9.57 -25.92
CA ARG A 223 -0.48 -9.00 -25.84
C ARG A 223 0.56 -9.96 -25.24
N LYS A 224 0.12 -11.11 -24.74
CA LYS A 224 0.96 -12.15 -24.12
C LYS A 224 1.91 -11.61 -23.06
N ASN A 225 1.47 -10.63 -22.29
CA ASN A 225 2.28 -10.05 -21.22
C ASN A 225 2.33 -11.03 -20.03
N SER A 226 3.51 -11.28 -19.48
CA SER A 226 3.70 -12.17 -18.35
C SER A 226 3.53 -11.51 -17.00
N ARG A 227 3.43 -10.17 -16.96
CA ARG A 227 3.26 -9.41 -15.71
C ARG A 227 1.87 -9.65 -15.09
N VAL A 228 1.82 -9.47 -13.79
CA VAL A 228 0.58 -9.54 -13.01
C VAL A 228 -0.41 -8.48 -13.47
N ILE A 229 -1.71 -8.79 -13.40
CA ILE A 229 -2.80 -7.84 -13.57
C ILE A 229 -3.82 -8.05 -12.44
N SER A 230 -4.22 -6.98 -11.78
CA SER A 230 -5.05 -7.05 -10.58
C SER A 230 -6.15 -5.99 -10.58
N MET A 231 -7.26 -6.34 -9.92
CA MET A 231 -8.34 -5.43 -9.55
C MET A 231 -8.48 -5.40 -8.03
N MET A 232 -8.74 -4.23 -7.47
CA MET A 232 -9.03 -4.06 -6.06
C MET A 232 -10.48 -3.67 -5.84
N VAL A 233 -11.15 -4.34 -4.91
CA VAL A 233 -12.51 -4.03 -4.48
C VAL A 233 -12.50 -3.73 -2.99
N HIS A 234 -12.84 -2.50 -2.63
CA HIS A 234 -12.78 -2.00 -1.27
C HIS A 234 -14.17 -1.53 -0.80
N PRO A 235 -15.05 -2.46 -0.37
CA PRO A 235 -16.45 -2.12 -0.10
C PRO A 235 -16.63 -1.28 1.16
N GLU A 236 -16.11 -1.73 2.31
CA GLU A 236 -16.25 -1.08 3.62
C GLU A 236 -15.14 -1.59 4.56
N ARG A 237 -15.18 -1.17 5.85
CA ARG A 237 -14.26 -1.65 6.90
C ARG A 237 -14.69 -2.97 7.53
N VAL A 238 -15.99 -3.31 7.43
CA VAL A 238 -16.60 -4.47 8.09
C VAL A 238 -16.31 -5.76 7.31
N LYS A 239 -15.86 -6.80 8.01
CA LYS A 239 -15.44 -8.08 7.41
C LYS A 239 -16.56 -8.82 6.70
N GLU A 240 -17.78 -8.74 7.23
CA GLU A 240 -18.97 -9.34 6.63
C GLU A 240 -19.25 -8.78 5.24
N ASP A 241 -19.01 -7.49 5.07
CA ASP A 241 -19.17 -6.82 3.78
C ASP A 241 -18.11 -7.27 2.77
N HIS A 242 -16.86 -7.48 3.21
CA HIS A 242 -15.84 -8.05 2.35
C HIS A 242 -16.26 -9.45 1.86
N LYS A 243 -16.79 -10.29 2.75
CA LYS A 243 -17.28 -11.62 2.42
C LYS A 243 -18.45 -11.57 1.44
N LYS A 244 -19.36 -10.63 1.61
CA LYS A 244 -20.54 -10.42 0.74
C LYS A 244 -20.10 -10.08 -0.70
N PHE A 245 -19.24 -9.07 -0.87
CA PHE A 245 -18.70 -8.70 -2.18
C PHE A 245 -17.86 -9.83 -2.80
N TYR A 246 -17.06 -10.52 -2.02
CA TYR A 246 -16.31 -11.70 -2.46
C TYR A 246 -17.22 -12.77 -3.04
N LEU A 247 -18.33 -13.09 -2.37
CA LEU A 247 -19.29 -14.08 -2.83
C LEU A 247 -20.01 -13.65 -4.11
N TRP A 248 -20.40 -12.38 -4.22
CA TRP A 248 -21.01 -11.83 -5.43
C TRP A 248 -20.06 -11.94 -6.63
N ILE A 249 -18.82 -11.54 -6.47
CA ILE A 249 -17.81 -11.62 -7.53
C ILE A 249 -17.59 -13.07 -7.98
N LYS A 250 -17.45 -13.99 -7.02
CA LYS A 250 -17.31 -15.42 -7.36
C LYS A 250 -18.52 -15.98 -8.09
N ALA A 251 -19.72 -15.63 -7.65
CA ALA A 251 -20.96 -16.06 -8.30
C ALA A 251 -21.06 -15.50 -9.72
N TYR A 252 -20.73 -14.21 -9.89
CA TYR A 252 -20.72 -13.56 -11.19
C TYR A 252 -19.75 -14.21 -12.17
N LEU A 253 -18.49 -14.41 -11.76
CA LEU A 253 -17.47 -15.05 -12.63
C LEU A 253 -17.85 -16.49 -12.99
N LYS A 254 -18.47 -17.24 -12.07
CA LYS A 254 -18.99 -18.57 -12.34
C LYS A 254 -20.14 -18.52 -13.36
N GLY A 255 -21.07 -17.59 -13.22
CA GLY A 255 -22.16 -17.36 -14.17
C GLY A 255 -21.65 -16.96 -15.57
N ALA A 256 -20.70 -16.02 -15.62
CA ALA A 256 -20.06 -15.60 -16.86
C ALA A 256 -19.36 -16.76 -17.58
N LEU A 257 -18.66 -17.62 -16.83
CA LEU A 257 -18.03 -18.80 -17.40
C LEU A 257 -19.06 -19.78 -17.97
N HIS A 258 -20.13 -20.01 -17.24
CA HIS A 258 -21.22 -20.90 -17.68
C HIS A 258 -21.91 -20.40 -18.97
N SER A 259 -22.18 -19.08 -19.05
CA SER A 259 -22.73 -18.42 -20.23
C SER A 259 -21.84 -18.63 -21.46
N LEU A 260 -20.52 -18.39 -21.32
CA LEU A 260 -19.54 -18.62 -22.39
C LEU A 260 -19.42 -20.12 -22.78
N GLU A 261 -19.71 -21.05 -21.87
CA GLU A 261 -19.72 -22.48 -22.13
C GLU A 261 -20.98 -22.92 -22.86
N ALA A 262 -22.10 -22.31 -22.50
CA ALA A 262 -23.39 -22.57 -23.13
C ALA A 262 -23.55 -21.89 -24.49
N ASN A 263 -22.72 -20.90 -24.80
CA ASN A 263 -22.82 -19.99 -25.96
C ASN A 263 -24.23 -19.37 -26.06
N ASP A 264 -24.78 -18.93 -24.91
CA ASP A 264 -26.10 -18.32 -24.84
C ASP A 264 -26.13 -16.82 -25.23
N GLY A 265 -24.97 -16.23 -25.51
CA GLY A 265 -24.82 -14.84 -25.95
C GLY A 265 -24.99 -13.78 -24.84
N LEU A 266 -25.30 -14.22 -23.61
CA LEU A 266 -25.65 -13.28 -22.54
C LEU A 266 -24.43 -12.48 -22.05
N ILE A 267 -23.32 -13.14 -21.80
CA ILE A 267 -22.10 -12.48 -21.33
C ILE A 267 -21.38 -11.77 -22.48
N GLU A 268 -21.48 -12.32 -23.70
CA GLU A 268 -20.90 -11.74 -24.91
C GLU A 268 -21.48 -10.35 -25.18
N SER A 269 -22.81 -10.19 -25.12
CA SER A 269 -23.46 -8.87 -25.29
C SER A 269 -23.08 -7.86 -24.22
N LYS A 270 -22.86 -8.31 -22.98
CA LYS A 270 -22.37 -7.47 -21.89
C LYS A 270 -20.90 -7.06 -22.10
N LEU A 271 -20.06 -7.99 -22.56
CA LEU A 271 -18.67 -7.68 -22.93
C LEU A 271 -18.60 -6.69 -24.08
N GLU A 272 -19.47 -6.83 -25.10
CA GLU A 272 -19.59 -5.90 -26.21
C GLU A 272 -19.93 -4.50 -25.72
N SER A 273 -20.96 -4.35 -24.90
CA SER A 273 -21.36 -3.07 -24.31
C SER A 273 -20.26 -2.41 -23.49
N ALA A 274 -19.50 -3.20 -22.70
CA ALA A 274 -18.37 -2.70 -21.94
C ALA A 274 -17.17 -2.36 -22.83
N PHE A 275 -16.97 -3.09 -23.90
CA PHE A 275 -15.89 -2.89 -24.87
C PHE A 275 -16.06 -1.59 -25.66
N ASP A 276 -17.30 -1.25 -26.04
CA ASP A 276 -17.61 -0.03 -26.79
C ASP A 276 -17.21 1.25 -26.06
N ASN A 277 -17.15 1.21 -24.74
CA ASN A 277 -16.66 2.33 -23.92
C ASN A 277 -15.18 2.67 -24.18
N TYR A 278 -14.41 1.77 -24.76
CA TYR A 278 -12.97 1.95 -25.03
C TYR A 278 -12.62 2.15 -26.49
N ILE A 279 -13.57 1.93 -27.43
CA ILE A 279 -13.33 2.12 -28.84
C ILE A 279 -12.91 3.57 -29.13
N GLY A 280 -11.81 3.74 -29.82
CA GLY A 280 -11.26 5.05 -30.16
C GLY A 280 -10.47 5.75 -29.04
N GLN A 281 -10.49 5.23 -27.82
CA GLN A 281 -9.70 5.79 -26.71
C GLN A 281 -8.28 5.20 -26.63
N ILE A 282 -8.07 4.02 -27.15
CA ILE A 282 -6.80 3.28 -27.07
C ILE A 282 -6.33 2.98 -28.50
N LYS A 283 -5.11 3.40 -28.82
CA LYS A 283 -4.47 3.06 -30.09
C LYS A 283 -4.22 1.55 -30.16
N ASP A 284 -4.44 0.98 -31.36
CA ASP A 284 -4.25 -0.46 -31.61
C ASP A 284 -5.09 -1.35 -30.66
N PHE A 285 -6.34 -0.91 -30.40
CA PHE A 285 -7.27 -1.71 -29.60
C PHE A 285 -7.66 -2.98 -30.35
N PRO A 286 -7.65 -4.16 -29.73
CA PRO A 286 -7.92 -5.42 -30.45
C PRO A 286 -9.38 -5.56 -30.85
N ASP A 287 -9.64 -6.43 -31.80
CA ASP A 287 -10.99 -6.80 -32.21
C ASP A 287 -11.79 -7.48 -31.08
N LEU A 288 -13.09 -7.16 -31.00
CA LEU A 288 -14.00 -7.68 -29.98
C LEU A 288 -14.08 -9.21 -30.00
N ASN A 289 -14.21 -9.83 -31.17
CA ASN A 289 -14.32 -11.29 -31.28
C ASN A 289 -13.09 -11.98 -30.74
N LYS A 290 -11.92 -11.37 -30.91
CA LYS A 290 -10.67 -11.84 -30.36
C LYS A 290 -10.65 -11.73 -28.82
N VAL A 291 -11.27 -10.71 -28.24
CA VAL A 291 -11.41 -10.57 -26.80
C VAL A 291 -12.39 -11.63 -26.27
N ILE A 292 -13.57 -11.74 -26.84
CA ILE A 292 -14.60 -12.71 -26.42
C ILE A 292 -14.05 -14.15 -26.46
N SER A 293 -13.45 -14.54 -27.58
CA SER A 293 -12.93 -15.92 -27.76
C SER A 293 -11.81 -16.30 -26.75
N ASN A 294 -11.09 -15.31 -26.20
CA ASN A 294 -10.04 -15.54 -25.22
C ASN A 294 -10.47 -15.31 -23.76
N SER A 295 -11.62 -14.68 -23.52
CA SER A 295 -12.08 -14.31 -22.17
C SER A 295 -12.36 -15.52 -21.28
N LYS A 296 -12.92 -16.59 -21.83
CA LYS A 296 -13.16 -17.85 -21.10
C LYS A 296 -11.90 -18.37 -20.41
N ALA A 297 -10.78 -18.45 -21.13
CA ALA A 297 -9.53 -18.97 -20.59
C ALA A 297 -8.92 -18.04 -19.50
N VAL A 298 -9.25 -16.76 -19.53
CA VAL A 298 -8.83 -15.78 -18.51
C VAL A 298 -9.69 -15.91 -17.27
N ILE A 299 -11.02 -15.95 -17.40
CA ILE A 299 -11.96 -16.12 -16.28
C ILE A 299 -11.66 -17.42 -15.50
N GLN A 300 -11.37 -18.53 -16.19
CA GLN A 300 -11.01 -19.81 -15.56
C GLN A 300 -9.76 -19.71 -14.66
N ARG A 301 -8.84 -18.81 -14.96
CA ARG A 301 -7.58 -18.61 -14.22
C ARG A 301 -7.62 -17.43 -13.25
N MET A 302 -8.73 -16.71 -13.22
CA MET A 302 -8.88 -15.53 -12.38
C MET A 302 -9.06 -15.94 -10.93
N SER A 303 -8.21 -15.44 -10.05
CA SER A 303 -8.27 -15.69 -8.61
C SER A 303 -9.05 -14.58 -7.91
N VAL A 304 -10.01 -14.93 -7.04
CA VAL A 304 -10.65 -13.96 -6.14
C VAL A 304 -10.11 -14.20 -4.74
N LEU A 305 -9.48 -13.19 -4.17
CA LEU A 305 -8.79 -13.26 -2.87
C LEU A 305 -9.50 -12.36 -1.85
N LEU A 306 -9.89 -12.94 -0.72
CA LEU A 306 -10.46 -12.21 0.41
C LEU A 306 -9.34 -11.88 1.40
N LEU A 307 -9.05 -10.59 1.56
CA LEU A 307 -8.00 -10.07 2.44
C LEU A 307 -8.64 -9.42 3.67
N ASN A 308 -8.51 -10.08 4.80
CA ASN A 308 -8.97 -9.58 6.09
C ASN A 308 -7.99 -9.99 7.21
N SER A 309 -8.08 -9.33 8.36
CA SER A 309 -7.16 -9.53 9.49
C SER A 309 -7.24 -10.92 10.15
N ASP A 310 -8.22 -11.76 9.82
CA ASP A 310 -8.40 -13.09 10.43
C ASP A 310 -7.53 -14.18 9.80
N ARG A 311 -7.08 -13.96 8.57
CA ARG A 311 -6.09 -14.84 7.95
C ARG A 311 -4.73 -14.28 8.29
N GLN A 312 -3.88 -15.10 8.91
CA GLN A 312 -2.45 -14.80 9.01
C GLN A 312 -2.02 -14.22 7.68
N GLN A 313 -1.46 -13.02 7.69
CA GLN A 313 -1.11 -12.24 6.51
C GLN A 313 -0.10 -13.04 5.69
N GLN A 314 -0.61 -13.96 4.85
CA GLN A 314 0.23 -14.63 3.87
C GLN A 314 0.51 -13.64 2.77
N GLU A 315 1.78 -13.44 2.47
CA GLU A 315 2.18 -12.73 1.26
C GLU A 315 1.45 -13.32 0.07
N ILE A 316 0.87 -12.44 -0.76
CA ILE A 316 0.22 -12.89 -1.98
C ILE A 316 1.31 -13.41 -2.91
N ASN A 317 1.27 -14.70 -3.21
CA ASN A 317 2.15 -15.28 -4.21
C ASN A 317 1.70 -14.85 -5.61
N TRP A 318 2.19 -13.71 -6.06
CA TRP A 318 1.87 -13.14 -7.37
C TRP A 318 2.21 -14.05 -8.55
N SER A 319 3.18 -14.95 -8.39
CA SER A 319 3.50 -15.95 -9.43
C SER A 319 2.36 -16.94 -9.65
N LYS A 320 1.60 -17.27 -8.60
CA LYS A 320 0.42 -18.13 -8.67
C LYS A 320 -0.86 -17.35 -9.04
N HIS A 321 -0.93 -16.07 -8.68
CA HIS A 321 -2.11 -15.21 -8.80
C HIS A 321 -1.91 -14.11 -9.85
N LYS A 322 -1.50 -14.49 -11.07
CA LYS A 322 -1.19 -13.54 -12.16
C LYS A 322 -2.38 -12.69 -12.62
N CYS A 323 -3.60 -13.16 -12.41
CA CYS A 323 -4.83 -12.44 -12.67
C CYS A 323 -5.71 -12.54 -11.44
N SER A 324 -5.89 -11.45 -10.70
CA SER A 324 -6.55 -11.51 -9.40
C SER A 324 -7.46 -10.34 -9.11
N ILE A 325 -8.53 -10.64 -8.37
CA ILE A 325 -9.42 -9.64 -7.77
C ILE A 325 -9.24 -9.72 -6.26
N LEU A 326 -8.79 -8.63 -5.67
CA LEU A 326 -8.56 -8.52 -4.23
C LEU A 326 -9.77 -7.83 -3.59
N VAL A 327 -10.41 -8.50 -2.63
CA VAL A 327 -11.53 -7.93 -1.88
C VAL A 327 -11.10 -7.76 -0.44
N GLY A 328 -11.18 -6.52 0.07
CA GLY A 328 -10.75 -6.24 1.44
C GLY A 328 -11.07 -4.84 1.91
N GLY A 329 -10.69 -4.55 3.15
CA GLY A 329 -10.87 -3.27 3.80
C GLY A 329 -9.56 -2.52 4.02
N ASP A 330 -9.34 -2.06 5.24
CA ASP A 330 -8.20 -1.19 5.59
C ASP A 330 -6.82 -1.82 5.36
N LEU A 331 -6.71 -3.15 5.24
CA LEU A 331 -5.47 -3.83 4.82
C LEU A 331 -5.04 -3.47 3.39
N LEU A 332 -6.00 -3.09 2.54
CA LEU A 332 -5.74 -2.64 1.17
C LEU A 332 -5.48 -1.13 1.06
N ASN A 333 -5.47 -0.40 2.18
CA ASN A 333 -5.30 1.05 2.16
C ASN A 333 -3.82 1.41 2.00
N ARG A 334 -3.13 1.64 3.10
CA ARG A 334 -1.77 2.16 3.11
C ARG A 334 -0.75 1.04 3.30
N GLY A 335 0.33 1.12 2.55
CA GLY A 335 1.47 0.24 2.72
C GLY A 335 1.30 -1.18 2.16
N PHE A 336 0.17 -1.50 1.52
CA PHE A 336 0.00 -2.75 0.79
C PHE A 336 0.18 -2.50 -0.71
N THR A 337 1.26 -3.04 -1.26
CA THR A 337 1.51 -2.93 -2.71
C THR A 337 0.71 -3.99 -3.46
N VAL A 338 -0.22 -3.56 -4.30
CA VAL A 338 -0.94 -4.43 -5.22
C VAL A 338 -0.22 -4.43 -6.56
N GLU A 339 0.41 -5.55 -6.90
CA GLU A 339 1.08 -5.66 -8.18
C GLU A 339 0.09 -5.65 -9.35
N GLY A 340 0.41 -4.87 -10.39
CA GLY A 340 -0.38 -4.81 -11.62
C GLY A 340 -1.80 -4.28 -11.46
N LEU A 341 -2.05 -3.41 -10.49
CA LEU A 341 -3.36 -2.82 -10.24
C LEU A 341 -3.81 -1.94 -11.42
N VAL A 342 -4.92 -2.30 -12.04
CA VAL A 342 -5.50 -1.58 -13.19
C VAL A 342 -6.89 -1.02 -12.93
N ILE A 343 -7.66 -1.62 -12.02
CA ILE A 343 -9.00 -1.16 -11.63
C ILE A 343 -9.10 -1.16 -10.11
N THR A 344 -9.59 -0.05 -9.56
CA THR A 344 -10.02 0.07 -8.17
C THR A 344 -11.52 0.37 -8.13
N TYR A 345 -12.30 -0.51 -7.49
CA TYR A 345 -13.72 -0.30 -7.22
C TYR A 345 -13.93 0.02 -5.75
N MET A 346 -14.43 1.23 -5.45
CA MET A 346 -14.59 1.72 -4.09
C MET A 346 -15.98 2.34 -3.91
N PRO A 347 -17.01 1.55 -3.57
CA PRO A 347 -18.38 2.05 -3.41
C PRO A 347 -18.62 2.80 -2.10
N ARG A 348 -17.73 2.65 -1.11
CA ARG A 348 -17.89 3.29 0.19
C ARG A 348 -17.76 4.81 0.14
N TYR A 349 -18.52 5.50 0.96
CA TYR A 349 -18.40 6.93 1.20
C TYR A 349 -18.11 7.22 2.68
N SER A 350 -17.52 8.37 2.96
CA SER A 350 -17.26 8.81 4.33
C SER A 350 -18.36 9.77 4.78
N LYS A 351 -18.97 9.52 5.94
CA LYS A 351 -19.92 10.45 6.58
C LYS A 351 -19.23 11.68 7.16
N SER A 352 -17.95 11.61 7.45
CA SER A 352 -17.12 12.72 7.93
C SER A 352 -16.23 13.24 6.81
N LYS A 353 -15.68 14.45 6.98
CA LYS A 353 -14.66 14.98 6.08
C LYS A 353 -13.50 13.97 6.03
N SER A 354 -13.21 13.45 4.85
CA SER A 354 -12.04 12.60 4.65
C SER A 354 -10.78 13.44 4.80
N ASN A 355 -9.75 12.87 5.44
CA ASN A 355 -8.45 13.52 5.48
C ASN A 355 -7.85 13.57 4.09
N ALA A 356 -7.26 14.71 3.72
CA ALA A 356 -6.70 14.94 2.39
C ALA A 356 -5.61 13.92 2.04
N ASP A 357 -4.77 13.57 2.99
CA ASP A 357 -3.73 12.55 2.88
C ASP A 357 -4.29 11.18 2.53
N THR A 358 -5.38 10.78 3.16
CA THR A 358 -6.07 9.51 2.88
C THR A 358 -6.64 9.47 1.45
N LEU A 359 -7.15 10.60 0.95
CA LEU A 359 -7.67 10.68 -0.42
C LEU A 359 -6.56 10.65 -1.47
N GLN A 360 -5.41 11.24 -1.17
CA GLN A 360 -4.28 11.31 -2.10
C GLN A 360 -3.53 9.99 -2.25
N GLN A 361 -3.59 9.10 -1.25
CA GLN A 361 -2.92 7.80 -1.25
C GLN A 361 -3.80 6.64 -1.76
N ARG A 362 -5.04 6.91 -2.11
CA ARG A 362 -5.99 5.95 -2.69
C ARG A 362 -6.12 6.16 -4.17
#